data_f1d6f795b45a5447af9f93223a900ed2
#
_entry.id   f1d6f795b45a5447af9f93223a900ed2
#
_cell.length_a   1.000
_cell.length_b   1.000
_cell.length_c   1.000
_cell.angle_alpha   90.00
_cell.angle_beta   90.00
_cell.angle_gamma   90.00
#
_symmetry.space_group_name_H-M   'P 1'
#
loop_
_entity.id
_entity.type
_entity.pdbx_description
1 polymer ?
#
loop_
_entity_poly.entity_id
_entity_poly.type
_entity_poly.pdbx_seq_one_letter_code
_entity_poly.pdbx_strand_id
1 'polypeptide(L)'
;KEVPDTLVRAKAAGVDLLVTMLDPIADKRSVTDYSDWLVREILPMRDIPQIKYLAGVHPYGAPDYTDDIHAQVVAALDNPLCAGIGEIGLDYHMDYDDDIAPAPHSVQIDCMARQLEVAVRRDVPVELHLRHEDSDGERTSHVDAYNVLREVGVPQAGCVLHCFGEDRATMERFVGLGCYIAYGGAATFKRNDDVREAFAATPLDRILFETDCPYMAPEPIRGLECEPAMISITANALVNDRVYRTGEDAEAIA
;
A
#
# COMPACT_ATOMS: atom_id res chain seq x y z
N LYS A 1 2.45 20.50 -3.58
CA LYS A 1 3.40 20.43 -4.72
C LYS A 1 2.65 20.08 -5.99
N GLU A 2 3.11 20.59 -7.15
CA GLU A 2 2.50 20.22 -8.42
C GLU A 2 2.93 18.80 -8.82
N VAL A 3 1.97 17.94 -9.18
CA VAL A 3 2.21 16.55 -9.57
C VAL A 3 3.30 16.41 -10.67
N PRO A 4 3.33 17.23 -11.73
CA PRO A 4 4.37 17.16 -12.75
C PRO A 4 5.80 17.24 -12.22
N ASP A 5 6.07 18.23 -11.37
CA ASP A 5 7.42 18.43 -10.81
C ASP A 5 7.83 17.27 -9.88
N THR A 6 6.88 16.70 -9.15
CA THR A 6 7.10 15.54 -8.28
C THR A 6 7.50 14.31 -9.10
N LEU A 7 6.85 14.08 -10.24
CA LEU A 7 7.18 12.95 -11.13
C LEU A 7 8.57 13.10 -11.78
N VAL A 8 8.95 14.32 -12.19
CA VAL A 8 10.30 14.58 -12.72
C VAL A 8 11.37 14.33 -11.66
N ARG A 9 11.13 14.77 -10.40
CA ARG A 9 12.06 14.47 -9.28
C ARG A 9 12.14 12.98 -8.98
N ALA A 10 11.02 12.26 -9.03
CA ALA A 10 11.00 10.81 -8.86
C ALA A 10 11.88 10.11 -9.90
N LYS A 11 11.73 10.47 -11.17
CA LYS A 11 12.56 9.92 -12.27
C LYS A 11 14.04 10.24 -12.08
N ALA A 12 14.36 11.49 -11.72
CA ALA A 12 15.75 11.91 -11.45
C ALA A 12 16.36 11.17 -10.24
N ALA A 13 15.54 10.71 -9.29
CA ALA A 13 15.96 9.88 -8.16
C ALA A 13 16.07 8.38 -8.47
N GLY A 14 15.83 7.97 -9.73
CA GLY A 14 15.95 6.58 -10.18
C GLY A 14 14.67 5.76 -10.06
N VAL A 15 13.52 6.37 -9.80
CA VAL A 15 12.23 5.68 -9.82
C VAL A 15 11.82 5.41 -11.27
N ASP A 16 11.74 4.15 -11.66
CA ASP A 16 11.38 3.76 -13.04
C ASP A 16 9.89 3.44 -13.18
N LEU A 17 9.26 2.92 -12.13
CA LEU A 17 7.84 2.60 -12.06
C LEU A 17 7.24 3.25 -10.80
N LEU A 18 6.08 3.89 -10.97
CA LEU A 18 5.26 4.41 -9.90
C LEU A 18 3.86 3.80 -10.01
N VAL A 19 3.38 3.26 -8.90
CA VAL A 19 2.01 2.78 -8.77
C VAL A 19 1.28 3.72 -7.82
N THR A 20 0.12 4.22 -8.24
CA THR A 20 -0.75 5.09 -7.43
C THR A 20 -2.10 4.43 -7.24
N MET A 21 -2.88 4.95 -6.31
CA MET A 21 -4.22 4.44 -5.99
C MET A 21 -5.29 5.25 -6.70
N LEU A 22 -6.39 4.60 -7.04
CA LEU A 22 -7.65 5.21 -7.45
C LEU A 22 -8.78 4.60 -6.62
N ASP A 23 -9.37 5.42 -5.77
CA ASP A 23 -10.59 5.11 -5.05
C ASP A 23 -11.74 5.96 -5.62
N PRO A 24 -12.72 5.35 -6.34
CA PRO A 24 -13.79 6.12 -6.98
C PRO A 24 -14.69 6.84 -5.97
N ILE A 25 -14.70 6.44 -4.69
CA ILE A 25 -15.45 7.08 -3.62
C ILE A 25 -14.66 8.24 -3.02
N ALA A 26 -13.43 7.98 -2.58
CA ALA A 26 -12.58 9.00 -1.95
C ALA A 26 -12.19 10.10 -2.94
N ASP A 27 -11.80 9.74 -4.15
CA ASP A 27 -11.40 10.67 -5.20
C ASP A 27 -12.58 11.41 -5.84
N LYS A 28 -13.82 10.96 -5.61
CA LYS A 28 -15.03 11.50 -6.25
C LYS A 28 -14.89 11.60 -7.77
N ARG A 29 -14.20 10.65 -8.35
CA ARG A 29 -13.86 10.56 -9.77
C ARG A 29 -14.07 9.15 -10.26
N SER A 30 -14.72 8.99 -11.40
CA SER A 30 -14.83 7.66 -12.01
C SER A 30 -13.47 7.13 -12.48
N VAL A 31 -13.34 5.81 -12.53
CA VAL A 31 -12.14 5.15 -13.07
C VAL A 31 -11.82 5.64 -14.49
N THR A 32 -12.85 5.83 -15.32
CA THR A 32 -12.70 6.32 -16.69
C THR A 32 -12.12 7.73 -16.73
N ASP A 33 -12.70 8.65 -15.93
CA ASP A 33 -12.23 10.05 -15.89
C ASP A 33 -10.77 10.15 -15.39
N TYR A 34 -10.40 9.30 -14.43
CA TYR A 34 -9.02 9.25 -13.94
C TYR A 34 -8.06 8.72 -15.01
N SER A 35 -8.41 7.65 -15.65
CA SER A 35 -7.62 7.05 -16.73
C SER A 35 -7.46 8.02 -17.91
N ASP A 36 -8.52 8.70 -18.30
CA ASP A 36 -8.50 9.72 -19.35
C ASP A 36 -7.59 10.90 -18.98
N TRP A 37 -7.62 11.33 -17.71
CA TRP A 37 -6.72 12.37 -17.21
C TRP A 37 -5.27 11.93 -17.27
N LEU A 38 -4.92 10.71 -16.84
CA LEU A 38 -3.58 10.17 -16.93
C LEU A 38 -3.06 10.18 -18.37
N VAL A 39 -3.89 9.71 -19.32
CA VAL A 39 -3.53 9.62 -20.74
C VAL A 39 -3.30 11.01 -21.36
N ARG A 40 -4.12 11.99 -21.01
CA ARG A 40 -4.05 13.33 -21.61
C ARG A 40 -2.99 14.22 -20.99
N GLU A 41 -2.83 14.17 -19.67
CA GLU A 41 -2.06 15.17 -18.93
C GLU A 41 -0.71 14.64 -18.44
N ILE A 42 -0.62 13.35 -18.10
CA ILE A 42 0.57 12.79 -17.45
C ILE A 42 1.44 11.99 -18.42
N LEU A 43 0.87 11.02 -19.13
CA LEU A 43 1.67 10.15 -20.02
C LEU A 43 2.40 10.88 -21.16
N PRO A 44 1.97 12.05 -21.67
CA PRO A 44 2.74 12.80 -22.66
C PRO A 44 3.98 13.50 -22.10
N MET A 45 4.13 13.58 -20.75
CA MET A 45 5.29 14.19 -20.12
C MET A 45 6.56 13.39 -20.42
N ARG A 46 7.69 14.09 -20.44
CA ARG A 46 9.02 13.48 -20.57
C ARG A 46 9.69 13.42 -19.21
N ASP A 47 10.66 12.51 -19.11
CA ASP A 47 11.51 12.37 -17.92
C ASP A 47 10.70 12.09 -16.63
N ILE A 48 9.66 11.24 -16.76
CA ILE A 48 8.85 10.75 -15.64
C ILE A 48 8.95 9.21 -15.54
N PRO A 49 8.64 8.61 -14.37
CA PRO A 49 8.49 7.16 -14.25
C PRO A 49 7.37 6.62 -15.17
N GLN A 50 7.39 5.33 -15.44
CA GLN A 50 6.19 4.65 -15.92
C GLN A 50 5.11 4.74 -14.82
N ILE A 51 3.88 5.10 -15.20
CA ILE A 51 2.77 5.22 -14.24
C ILE A 51 1.79 4.07 -14.43
N LYS A 52 1.42 3.45 -13.33
CA LYS A 52 0.32 2.50 -13.20
C LYS A 52 -0.56 2.93 -12.03
N TYR A 53 -1.77 2.38 -11.95
CA TYR A 53 -2.64 2.56 -10.78
C TYR A 53 -3.23 1.22 -10.33
N LEU A 54 -3.60 1.14 -9.06
CA LEU A 54 -4.51 0.14 -8.53
C LEU A 54 -5.89 0.78 -8.39
N ALA A 55 -6.95 0.01 -8.61
CA ALA A 55 -8.32 0.47 -8.41
C ALA A 55 -8.96 -0.29 -7.26
N GLY A 56 -9.51 0.41 -6.29
CA GLY A 56 -10.16 -0.21 -5.14
C GLY A 56 -10.92 0.81 -4.32
N VAL A 57 -11.58 0.33 -3.27
CA VAL A 57 -12.27 1.16 -2.28
C VAL A 57 -11.65 0.91 -0.92
N HIS A 58 -11.05 1.96 -0.38
CA HIS A 58 -10.47 2.00 0.95
C HIS A 58 -11.51 1.69 2.04
N PRO A 59 -11.14 1.15 3.19
CA PRO A 59 -12.05 0.85 4.30
C PRO A 59 -13.00 1.99 4.71
N TYR A 60 -12.57 3.23 4.59
CA TYR A 60 -13.43 4.40 4.87
C TYR A 60 -14.61 4.52 3.91
N GLY A 61 -14.44 4.08 2.65
CA GLY A 61 -15.50 4.05 1.64
C GLY A 61 -16.40 2.82 1.72
N ALA A 62 -16.09 1.84 2.58
CA ALA A 62 -16.82 0.58 2.64
C ALA A 62 -18.36 0.72 2.78
N PRO A 63 -18.91 1.66 3.56
CA PRO A 63 -20.36 1.86 3.64
C PRO A 63 -21.03 2.26 2.32
N ASP A 64 -20.28 2.89 1.42
CA ASP A 64 -20.76 3.38 0.14
C ASP A 64 -20.38 2.46 -1.05
N TYR A 65 -19.82 1.28 -0.75
CA TYR A 65 -19.42 0.29 -1.75
C TYR A 65 -20.62 -0.43 -2.35
N THR A 66 -21.26 0.19 -3.32
CA THR A 66 -22.42 -0.33 -4.06
C THR A 66 -21.99 -1.28 -5.18
N ASP A 67 -22.97 -1.98 -5.78
CA ASP A 67 -22.74 -2.84 -6.95
C ASP A 67 -22.26 -2.02 -8.17
N ASP A 68 -22.68 -0.76 -8.29
CA ASP A 68 -22.22 0.12 -9.37
C ASP A 68 -20.74 0.50 -9.18
N ILE A 69 -20.30 0.76 -7.95
CA ILE A 69 -18.89 1.00 -7.62
C ILE A 69 -18.07 -0.28 -7.84
N HIS A 70 -18.59 -1.43 -7.39
CA HIS A 70 -17.97 -2.72 -7.65
C HIS A 70 -17.75 -2.95 -9.15
N ALA A 71 -18.75 -2.68 -9.98
CA ALA A 71 -18.63 -2.82 -11.42
C ALA A 71 -17.57 -1.89 -12.03
N GLN A 72 -17.42 -0.67 -11.52
CA GLN A 72 -16.34 0.25 -11.93
C GLN A 72 -14.96 -0.29 -11.58
N VAL A 73 -14.76 -0.80 -10.36
CA VAL A 73 -13.48 -1.43 -9.93
C VAL A 73 -13.15 -2.63 -10.82
N VAL A 74 -14.13 -3.49 -11.12
CA VAL A 74 -13.93 -4.64 -12.02
C VAL A 74 -13.56 -4.18 -13.43
N ALA A 75 -14.26 -3.18 -13.96
CA ALA A 75 -14.01 -2.64 -15.30
C ALA A 75 -12.64 -1.95 -15.42
N ALA A 76 -12.11 -1.41 -14.31
CA ALA A 76 -10.78 -0.84 -14.28
C ALA A 76 -9.70 -1.80 -14.75
N LEU A 77 -9.83 -3.08 -14.42
CA LEU A 77 -8.86 -4.13 -14.76
C LEU A 77 -8.73 -4.40 -16.26
N ASP A 78 -9.69 -3.93 -17.07
CA ASP A 78 -9.60 -4.03 -18.53
C ASP A 78 -8.74 -2.90 -19.14
N ASN A 79 -8.35 -1.90 -18.33
CA ASN A 79 -7.46 -0.83 -18.73
C ASN A 79 -5.98 -1.25 -18.51
N PRO A 80 -5.12 -1.15 -19.54
CA PRO A 80 -3.72 -1.55 -19.40
C PRO A 80 -2.90 -0.72 -18.42
N LEU A 81 -3.40 0.43 -17.95
CA LEU A 81 -2.76 1.23 -16.90
C LEU A 81 -3.11 0.73 -15.49
N CYS A 82 -4.21 -0.02 -15.34
CA CYS A 82 -4.57 -0.64 -14.07
C CYS A 82 -3.71 -1.88 -13.85
N ALA A 83 -2.96 -1.88 -12.75
CA ALA A 83 -2.05 -2.98 -12.39
C ALA A 83 -2.73 -4.04 -11.52
N GLY A 84 -3.83 -3.71 -10.84
CA GLY A 84 -4.51 -4.62 -9.92
C GLY A 84 -5.58 -3.94 -9.07
N ILE A 85 -5.93 -4.57 -7.97
CA ILE A 85 -6.91 -4.10 -6.99
C ILE A 85 -6.18 -3.48 -5.79
N GLY A 86 -6.61 -2.30 -5.37
CA GLY A 86 -6.08 -1.59 -4.19
C GLY A 86 -6.48 -0.11 -4.23
N GLU A 87 -6.43 0.52 -3.13
CA GLU A 87 -6.14 0.08 -1.77
C GLU A 87 -7.41 -0.47 -1.13
N ILE A 88 -7.38 -1.72 -0.67
CA ILE A 88 -8.51 -2.36 0.00
C ILE A 88 -8.07 -2.85 1.38
N GLY A 89 -9.00 -3.16 2.27
CA GLY A 89 -8.58 -3.73 3.55
C GLY A 89 -9.47 -3.37 4.73
N LEU A 90 -8.83 -3.21 5.90
CA LEU A 90 -9.51 -2.96 7.17
C LEU A 90 -8.81 -1.84 7.94
N ASP A 91 -9.53 -0.78 8.24
CA ASP A 91 -9.08 0.31 9.13
C ASP A 91 -10.06 0.43 10.30
N TYR A 92 -9.61 -0.02 11.49
CA TYR A 92 -10.40 0.00 12.72
C TYR A 92 -10.03 1.19 13.62
N HIS A 93 -9.09 2.00 13.16
CA HIS A 93 -8.64 3.16 13.92
C HIS A 93 -9.64 4.32 13.84
N MET A 94 -9.87 4.98 14.97
CA MET A 94 -10.54 6.26 15.01
C MET A 94 -9.56 7.36 14.62
N ASP A 95 -9.81 8.02 13.50
CA ASP A 95 -9.01 9.19 13.14
C ASP A 95 -9.49 10.41 13.93
N TYR A 96 -8.75 10.71 14.98
CA TYR A 96 -9.08 11.81 15.90
C TYR A 96 -8.73 13.19 15.33
N ASP A 97 -7.86 13.26 14.34
CA ASP A 97 -7.46 14.53 13.73
C ASP A 97 -8.53 15.02 12.75
N ASP A 98 -9.12 14.12 11.98
CA ASP A 98 -10.18 14.41 11.01
C ASP A 98 -11.60 14.06 11.51
N ASP A 99 -11.75 13.58 12.76
CA ASP A 99 -13.02 13.12 13.38
C ASP A 99 -13.73 12.05 12.53
N ILE A 100 -12.96 11.12 11.95
CA ILE A 100 -13.48 10.03 11.13
C ILE A 100 -13.56 8.75 11.97
N ALA A 101 -14.78 8.31 12.26
CA ALA A 101 -15.02 7.03 12.90
C ALA A 101 -14.90 5.88 11.88
N PRO A 102 -14.29 4.73 12.27
CA PRO A 102 -14.24 3.58 11.38
C PRO A 102 -15.67 3.06 11.10
N ALA A 103 -15.88 2.62 9.87
CA ALA A 103 -17.10 1.88 9.53
C ALA A 103 -17.18 0.58 10.34
N PRO A 104 -18.37 0.02 10.57
CA PRO A 104 -18.52 -1.25 11.29
C PRO A 104 -17.60 -2.34 10.68
N HIS A 105 -16.89 -3.09 11.50
CA HIS A 105 -15.93 -4.12 11.06
C HIS A 105 -16.54 -5.08 10.04
N SER A 106 -17.77 -5.54 10.25
CA SER A 106 -18.45 -6.46 9.31
C SER A 106 -18.66 -5.86 7.93
N VAL A 107 -18.87 -4.53 7.84
CA VAL A 107 -19.04 -3.81 6.56
C VAL A 107 -17.71 -3.72 5.83
N GLN A 108 -16.63 -3.42 6.56
CA GLN A 108 -15.28 -3.38 5.99
C GLN A 108 -14.84 -4.78 5.52
N ILE A 109 -15.08 -5.82 6.33
CA ILE A 109 -14.77 -7.22 6.00
C ILE A 109 -15.47 -7.65 4.71
N ASP A 110 -16.78 -7.37 4.56
CA ASP A 110 -17.55 -7.69 3.34
C ASP A 110 -16.99 -6.94 2.13
N CYS A 111 -16.71 -5.65 2.27
CA CYS A 111 -16.14 -4.82 1.21
C CYS A 111 -14.76 -5.36 0.76
N MET A 112 -13.87 -5.68 1.71
CA MET A 112 -12.57 -6.27 1.44
C MET A 112 -12.71 -7.62 0.72
N ALA A 113 -13.55 -8.51 1.25
CA ALA A 113 -13.75 -9.84 0.69
C ALA A 113 -14.24 -9.80 -0.76
N ARG A 114 -15.26 -8.97 -1.05
CA ARG A 114 -15.80 -8.80 -2.41
C ARG A 114 -14.77 -8.30 -3.42
N GLN A 115 -13.88 -7.42 -3.02
CA GLN A 115 -12.80 -6.90 -3.87
C GLN A 115 -11.66 -7.92 -4.03
N LEU A 116 -11.29 -8.60 -2.94
CA LEU A 116 -10.30 -9.69 -2.97
C LEU A 116 -10.75 -10.85 -3.87
N GLU A 117 -12.03 -11.23 -3.85
CA GLU A 117 -12.59 -12.24 -4.76
C GLU A 117 -12.36 -11.88 -6.24
N VAL A 118 -12.46 -10.58 -6.59
CA VAL A 118 -12.14 -10.12 -7.94
C VAL A 118 -10.66 -10.33 -8.25
N ALA A 119 -9.77 -9.93 -7.33
CA ALA A 119 -8.33 -10.08 -7.50
C ALA A 119 -7.94 -11.55 -7.68
N VAL A 120 -8.47 -12.44 -6.85
CA VAL A 120 -8.22 -13.90 -6.94
C VAL A 120 -8.77 -14.47 -8.26
N ARG A 121 -10.00 -14.13 -8.64
CA ARG A 121 -10.64 -14.66 -9.86
C ARG A 121 -9.94 -14.20 -11.15
N ARG A 122 -9.44 -12.95 -11.16
CA ARG A 122 -8.76 -12.35 -12.33
C ARG A 122 -7.25 -12.61 -12.30
N ASP A 123 -6.74 -13.15 -11.20
CA ASP A 123 -5.32 -13.33 -10.89
C ASP A 123 -4.52 -12.06 -11.13
N VAL A 124 -4.93 -10.97 -10.45
CA VAL A 124 -4.25 -9.68 -10.47
C VAL A 124 -3.70 -9.36 -9.09
N PRO A 125 -2.63 -8.53 -8.96
CA PRO A 125 -2.11 -8.11 -7.68
C PRO A 125 -3.17 -7.41 -6.82
N VAL A 126 -3.03 -7.55 -5.50
CA VAL A 126 -3.85 -6.84 -4.53
C VAL A 126 -2.98 -6.14 -3.50
N GLU A 127 -3.34 -4.92 -3.13
CA GLU A 127 -2.70 -4.14 -2.07
C GLU A 127 -3.68 -3.92 -0.91
N LEU A 128 -3.19 -4.23 0.30
CA LEU A 128 -3.98 -4.22 1.53
C LEU A 128 -3.56 -3.10 2.45
N HIS A 129 -4.53 -2.28 2.85
CA HIS A 129 -4.47 -1.37 3.97
C HIS A 129 -4.94 -2.07 5.25
N LEU A 130 -4.10 -2.15 6.27
CA LEU A 130 -4.46 -2.74 7.57
C LEU A 130 -4.04 -1.81 8.70
N ARG A 131 -5.01 -1.31 9.45
CA ARG A 131 -4.77 -0.46 10.62
C ARG A 131 -5.70 -0.86 11.76
N HIS A 132 -5.15 -1.17 12.92
CA HIS A 132 -5.90 -1.45 14.14
C HIS A 132 -6.00 -0.18 15.02
N GLU A 133 -6.91 -0.17 15.99
CA GLU A 133 -6.96 0.88 17.00
C GLU A 133 -5.72 0.79 17.89
N ASP A 134 -5.12 1.93 18.25
CA ASP A 134 -3.88 1.98 19.05
C ASP A 134 -3.98 1.24 20.39
N SER A 135 -5.17 1.17 20.96
CA SER A 135 -5.44 0.45 22.20
C SER A 135 -5.68 -1.06 22.03
N ASP A 136 -5.80 -1.52 20.78
CA ASP A 136 -6.08 -2.93 20.45
C ASP A 136 -4.80 -3.77 20.38
N GLY A 137 -4.42 -4.35 21.52
CA GLY A 137 -3.25 -5.24 21.61
C GLY A 137 -3.38 -6.55 20.84
N GLU A 138 -4.60 -6.93 20.42
CA GLU A 138 -4.86 -8.14 19.62
C GLU A 138 -4.71 -7.91 18.12
N ARG A 139 -4.60 -6.65 17.68
CA ARG A 139 -4.52 -6.25 16.27
C ARG A 139 -5.66 -6.85 15.44
N THR A 140 -6.88 -6.63 15.89
CA THR A 140 -8.09 -7.29 15.37
C THR A 140 -8.23 -7.12 13.85
N SER A 141 -7.91 -5.95 13.27
CA SER A 141 -7.94 -5.75 11.82
C SER A 141 -7.01 -6.72 11.07
N HIS A 142 -5.80 -6.97 11.59
CA HIS A 142 -4.85 -7.92 11.00
C HIS A 142 -5.32 -9.38 11.15
N VAL A 143 -5.95 -9.71 12.29
CA VAL A 143 -6.54 -11.05 12.51
C VAL A 143 -7.68 -11.30 11.53
N ASP A 144 -8.58 -10.33 11.37
CA ASP A 144 -9.73 -10.44 10.48
C ASP A 144 -9.28 -10.50 9.01
N ALA A 145 -8.34 -9.64 8.59
CA ALA A 145 -7.77 -9.68 7.25
C ALA A 145 -7.08 -11.02 6.94
N TYR A 146 -6.33 -11.56 7.90
CA TYR A 146 -5.73 -12.88 7.77
C TYR A 146 -6.77 -13.98 7.56
N ASN A 147 -7.91 -13.91 8.28
CA ASN A 147 -9.00 -14.87 8.11
C ASN A 147 -9.68 -14.71 6.74
N VAL A 148 -9.92 -13.48 6.26
CA VAL A 148 -10.46 -13.20 4.92
C VAL A 148 -9.53 -13.78 3.84
N LEU A 149 -8.21 -13.56 3.94
CA LEU A 149 -7.24 -14.11 2.99
C LEU A 149 -7.23 -15.63 2.98
N ARG A 150 -7.42 -16.28 4.14
CA ARG A 150 -7.51 -17.74 4.22
C ARG A 150 -8.80 -18.30 3.62
N GLU A 151 -9.88 -17.57 3.73
CA GLU A 151 -11.20 -17.99 3.23
C GLU A 151 -11.31 -17.76 1.71
N VAL A 152 -10.98 -16.57 1.25
CA VAL A 152 -11.11 -16.16 -0.15
C VAL A 152 -9.92 -16.65 -1.00
N GLY A 153 -8.72 -16.66 -0.42
CA GLY A 153 -7.46 -16.98 -1.08
C GLY A 153 -6.59 -15.75 -1.31
N VAL A 154 -5.35 -16.03 -1.74
CA VAL A 154 -4.36 -15.01 -2.14
C VAL A 154 -4.12 -15.15 -3.63
N PRO A 155 -4.22 -14.08 -4.46
CA PRO A 155 -3.95 -14.18 -5.89
C PRO A 155 -2.49 -14.58 -6.14
N GLN A 156 -2.22 -15.41 -7.16
CA GLN A 156 -0.86 -15.82 -7.50
C GLN A 156 -0.01 -14.65 -8.00
N ALA A 157 -0.68 -13.65 -8.60
CA ALA A 157 -0.04 -12.41 -9.04
C ALA A 157 0.55 -11.58 -7.89
N GLY A 158 0.14 -11.83 -6.63
CA GLY A 158 0.70 -11.23 -5.42
C GLY A 158 -0.34 -10.51 -4.55
N CYS A 159 -0.01 -10.45 -3.26
CA CYS A 159 -0.76 -9.69 -2.26
C CYS A 159 0.27 -8.89 -1.45
N VAL A 160 0.07 -7.59 -1.32
CA VAL A 160 0.99 -6.68 -0.63
C VAL A 160 0.30 -6.14 0.61
N LEU A 161 0.95 -6.24 1.78
CA LEU A 161 0.60 -5.41 2.93
C LEU A 161 1.35 -4.09 2.78
N HIS A 162 0.61 -3.04 2.49
CA HIS A 162 1.15 -1.70 2.33
C HIS A 162 1.38 -1.05 3.71
N CYS A 163 2.29 -0.10 3.75
CA CYS A 163 2.62 0.73 4.92
C CYS A 163 2.81 -0.08 6.22
N PHE A 164 3.50 -1.22 6.11
CA PHE A 164 3.62 -2.18 7.20
C PHE A 164 4.24 -1.55 8.46
N GLY A 165 3.45 -1.54 9.53
CA GLY A 165 3.80 -0.91 10.81
C GLY A 165 3.82 -1.87 12.00
N GLU A 166 3.87 -3.20 11.76
CA GLU A 166 3.67 -4.22 12.78
C GLU A 166 4.96 -4.94 13.17
N ASP A 167 4.83 -5.86 14.13
CA ASP A 167 5.91 -6.68 14.63
C ASP A 167 6.26 -7.86 13.69
N ARG A 168 7.37 -8.50 14.02
CA ARG A 168 7.87 -9.68 13.31
C ARG A 168 6.85 -10.84 13.26
N ALA A 169 6.12 -11.10 14.34
CA ALA A 169 5.19 -12.22 14.38
C ALA A 169 4.01 -12.00 13.41
N THR A 170 3.53 -10.77 13.29
CA THR A 170 2.52 -10.38 12.31
C THR A 170 3.06 -10.51 10.89
N MET A 171 4.27 -10.02 10.62
CA MET A 171 4.95 -10.17 9.33
C MET A 171 5.05 -11.65 8.91
N GLU A 172 5.57 -12.51 9.79
CA GLU A 172 5.76 -13.95 9.51
C GLU A 172 4.43 -14.66 9.17
N ARG A 173 3.31 -14.26 9.80
CA ARG A 173 1.98 -14.81 9.49
C ARG A 173 1.55 -14.52 8.06
N PHE A 174 1.70 -13.27 7.58
CA PHE A 174 1.29 -12.89 6.23
C PHE A 174 2.26 -13.38 5.16
N VAL A 175 3.57 -13.37 5.43
CA VAL A 175 4.57 -13.99 4.55
C VAL A 175 4.28 -15.50 4.40
N GLY A 176 3.83 -16.16 5.47
CA GLY A 176 3.40 -17.55 5.45
C GLY A 176 2.20 -17.84 4.54
N LEU A 177 1.36 -16.82 4.21
CA LEU A 177 0.31 -16.89 3.20
C LEU A 177 0.82 -16.55 1.78
N GLY A 178 2.09 -16.16 1.62
CA GLY A 178 2.68 -15.74 0.36
C GLY A 178 2.62 -14.24 0.09
N CYS A 179 2.22 -13.43 1.07
CA CYS A 179 2.16 -11.98 0.92
C CYS A 179 3.56 -11.35 0.85
N TYR A 180 3.63 -10.20 0.20
CA TYR A 180 4.74 -9.27 0.24
C TYR A 180 4.50 -8.21 1.33
N ILE A 181 5.57 -7.65 1.84
CA ILE A 181 5.54 -6.63 2.88
C ILE A 181 6.17 -5.36 2.32
N ALA A 182 5.40 -4.27 2.25
CA ALA A 182 5.90 -2.98 1.80
C ALA A 182 6.25 -2.10 3.01
N TYR A 183 7.48 -1.60 3.01
CA TYR A 183 8.03 -0.78 4.07
C TYR A 183 8.21 0.66 3.58
N GLY A 184 7.49 1.57 4.23
CA GLY A 184 7.51 3.01 3.97
C GLY A 184 8.38 3.81 4.95
N GLY A 185 8.30 5.13 4.83
CA GLY A 185 9.09 6.06 5.65
C GLY A 185 8.87 5.90 7.16
N ALA A 186 7.68 5.49 7.59
CA ALA A 186 7.36 5.24 8.99
C ALA A 186 8.27 4.20 9.65
N ALA A 187 8.75 3.20 8.91
CA ALA A 187 9.68 2.19 9.42
C ALA A 187 11.01 2.79 9.89
N THR A 188 11.39 3.96 9.39
CA THR A 188 12.62 4.66 9.79
C THR A 188 12.47 5.43 11.10
N PHE A 189 11.24 5.60 11.62
CA PHE A 189 11.02 6.38 12.83
C PHE A 189 11.63 5.71 14.06
N LYS A 190 12.23 6.51 14.95
CA LYS A 190 12.97 6.00 16.12
C LYS A 190 12.12 5.08 17.00
N ARG A 191 10.82 5.36 17.14
CA ARG A 191 9.91 4.58 17.97
C ARG A 191 9.52 3.20 17.37
N ASN A 192 9.74 2.99 16.08
CA ASN A 192 9.31 1.80 15.35
C ASN A 192 10.46 0.78 15.22
N ASP A 193 11.08 0.41 16.35
CA ASP A 193 12.18 -0.55 16.36
C ASP A 193 11.72 -1.98 16.04
N ASP A 194 10.54 -2.35 16.47
CA ASP A 194 9.86 -3.61 16.17
C ASP A 194 9.58 -3.79 14.67
N VAL A 195 9.22 -2.71 13.97
CA VAL A 195 9.05 -2.73 12.50
C VAL A 195 10.40 -2.99 11.81
N ARG A 196 11.50 -2.40 12.29
CA ARG A 196 12.84 -2.67 11.76
C ARG A 196 13.32 -4.08 12.07
N GLU A 197 12.94 -4.64 13.22
CA GLU A 197 13.17 -6.06 13.52
C GLU A 197 12.40 -6.96 12.56
N ALA A 198 11.14 -6.63 12.26
CA ALA A 198 10.34 -7.32 11.25
C ALA A 198 11.00 -7.23 9.87
N PHE A 199 11.45 -6.04 9.45
CA PHE A 199 12.17 -5.85 8.18
C PHE A 199 13.41 -6.71 8.10
N ALA A 200 14.24 -6.74 9.16
CA ALA A 200 15.45 -7.54 9.21
C ALA A 200 15.19 -9.05 9.11
N ALA A 201 14.00 -9.52 9.52
CA ALA A 201 13.60 -10.91 9.45
C ALA A 201 12.82 -11.28 8.18
N THR A 202 12.33 -10.28 7.41
CA THR A 202 11.57 -10.54 6.18
C THR A 202 12.47 -11.15 5.10
N PRO A 203 12.05 -12.25 4.43
CA PRO A 203 12.77 -12.77 3.28
C PRO A 203 12.94 -11.71 2.20
N LEU A 204 14.12 -11.62 1.58
CA LEU A 204 14.44 -10.57 0.61
C LEU A 204 13.50 -10.56 -0.60
N ASP A 205 13.04 -11.73 -1.03
CA ASP A 205 12.08 -11.89 -2.12
C ASP A 205 10.62 -11.54 -1.72
N ARG A 206 10.40 -11.07 -0.49
CA ARG A 206 9.10 -10.64 0.05
C ARG A 206 9.08 -9.19 0.49
N ILE A 207 10.17 -8.45 0.28
CA ILE A 207 10.28 -7.04 0.62
C ILE A 207 9.90 -6.18 -0.59
N LEU A 208 9.10 -5.16 -0.33
CA LEU A 208 8.89 -4.02 -1.22
C LEU A 208 9.18 -2.73 -0.45
N PHE A 209 9.53 -1.68 -1.19
CA PHE A 209 9.64 -0.32 -0.64
C PHE A 209 8.56 0.57 -1.23
N GLU A 210 8.08 1.49 -0.41
CA GLU A 210 7.05 2.45 -0.79
C GLU A 210 7.30 3.81 -0.14
N THR A 211 6.46 4.79 -0.43
CA THR A 211 6.53 6.11 0.21
C THR A 211 5.25 6.50 0.93
N ASP A 212 4.11 6.02 0.49
CA ASP A 212 2.78 6.46 0.93
C ASP A 212 2.64 7.99 0.91
N CYS A 213 3.22 8.60 -0.12
CA CYS A 213 3.24 10.05 -0.25
C CYS A 213 1.83 10.62 -0.51
N PRO A 214 1.47 11.77 0.09
CA PRO A 214 2.37 12.77 0.69
C PRO A 214 2.71 12.58 2.17
N TYR A 215 2.36 11.45 2.76
CA TYR A 215 2.51 11.17 4.19
C TYR A 215 3.87 10.56 4.54
N MET A 216 4.19 10.55 5.83
CA MET A 216 5.25 9.74 6.46
C MET A 216 6.64 9.86 5.82
N ALA A 217 7.10 11.09 5.51
CA ALA A 217 8.48 11.30 5.07
C ALA A 217 9.48 10.63 6.05
N PRO A 218 10.51 9.93 5.52
CA PRO A 218 11.45 9.17 6.35
C PRO A 218 12.38 10.07 7.21
N GLU A 219 12.97 9.50 8.24
CA GLU A 219 14.10 10.15 8.93
C GLU A 219 15.32 10.24 7.96
N PRO A 220 16.12 11.30 7.98
CA PRO A 220 16.07 12.44 8.93
C PRO A 220 15.19 13.61 8.47
N ILE A 221 14.42 13.43 7.39
CA ILE A 221 13.62 14.51 6.79
C ILE A 221 12.14 14.45 7.21
N ARG A 222 11.84 13.77 8.30
CA ARG A 222 10.50 13.70 8.89
C ARG A 222 9.92 15.09 9.12
N GLY A 223 8.64 15.27 8.79
CA GLY A 223 7.92 16.56 8.87
C GLY A 223 7.90 17.34 7.57
N LEU A 224 8.62 16.89 6.53
CA LEU A 224 8.42 17.36 5.18
C LEU A 224 7.23 16.59 4.54
N GLU A 225 6.65 17.17 3.50
CA GLU A 225 5.71 16.46 2.63
C GLU A 225 6.47 15.39 1.84
N CYS A 226 6.05 14.11 1.98
CA CYS A 226 6.72 12.99 1.33
C CYS A 226 6.54 13.04 -0.19
N GLU A 227 7.52 12.52 -0.91
CA GLU A 227 7.52 12.40 -2.38
C GLU A 227 8.07 11.02 -2.79
N PRO A 228 7.69 10.49 -3.96
CA PRO A 228 8.22 9.22 -4.45
C PRO A 228 9.75 9.20 -4.55
N ALA A 229 10.38 10.34 -4.81
CA ALA A 229 11.84 10.49 -4.82
C ALA A 229 12.51 10.13 -3.48
N MET A 230 11.77 10.16 -2.37
CA MET A 230 12.31 9.88 -1.03
C MET A 230 12.43 8.37 -0.73
N ILE A 231 11.94 7.49 -1.62
CA ILE A 231 12.00 6.04 -1.45
C ILE A 231 13.42 5.54 -1.18
N SER A 232 14.42 6.15 -1.83
CA SER A 232 15.83 5.79 -1.64
C SER A 232 16.35 6.08 -0.24
N ILE A 233 15.80 7.09 0.43
CA ILE A 233 16.16 7.43 1.83
C ILE A 233 15.63 6.33 2.75
N THR A 234 14.37 5.92 2.57
CA THR A 234 13.76 4.80 3.30
C THR A 234 14.56 3.51 3.10
N ALA A 235 14.80 3.14 1.84
CA ALA A 235 15.51 1.90 1.50
C ALA A 235 16.92 1.89 2.11
N ASN A 236 17.70 2.95 1.94
CA ASN A 236 19.05 3.04 2.50
C ASN A 236 19.05 2.95 4.05
N ALA A 237 18.10 3.60 4.71
CA ALA A 237 18.01 3.55 6.17
C ALA A 237 17.72 2.12 6.66
N LEU A 238 16.76 1.42 6.03
CA LEU A 238 16.35 0.07 6.42
C LEU A 238 17.41 -0.98 6.06
N VAL A 239 18.05 -0.88 4.91
CA VAL A 239 19.17 -1.77 4.53
C VAL A 239 20.31 -1.64 5.51
N ASN A 240 20.73 -0.42 5.87
CA ASN A 240 21.79 -0.22 6.86
C ASN A 240 21.42 -0.77 8.25
N ASP A 241 20.18 -0.61 8.69
CA ASP A 241 19.71 -1.18 9.95
C ASP A 241 19.71 -2.72 9.90
N ARG A 242 19.29 -3.33 8.79
CA ARG A 242 19.32 -4.78 8.58
C ARG A 242 20.76 -5.32 8.62
N VAL A 243 21.70 -4.68 7.90
CA VAL A 243 23.14 -5.04 7.95
C VAL A 243 23.66 -4.99 9.38
N TYR A 244 23.32 -3.94 10.12
CA TYR A 244 23.73 -3.81 11.52
C TYR A 244 23.17 -4.94 12.41
N ARG A 245 21.92 -5.35 12.21
CA ARG A 245 21.25 -6.38 13.02
C ARG A 245 21.68 -7.81 12.65
N THR A 246 21.87 -8.08 11.37
CA THR A 246 22.04 -9.45 10.86
C THR A 246 23.49 -9.77 10.50
N GLY A 247 24.29 -8.76 10.19
CA GLY A 247 25.63 -8.96 9.64
C GLY A 247 25.65 -9.38 8.17
N GLU A 248 24.50 -9.33 7.48
CA GLU A 248 24.41 -9.60 6.03
C GLU A 248 25.16 -8.54 5.23
N ASP A 249 25.58 -8.90 4.02
CA ASP A 249 26.24 -7.94 3.11
C ASP A 249 25.20 -6.99 2.50
N ALA A 250 25.48 -5.69 2.52
CA ALA A 250 24.60 -4.68 1.93
C ALA A 250 24.35 -4.89 0.43
N GLU A 251 25.36 -5.37 -0.33
CA GLU A 251 25.22 -5.66 -1.76
C GLU A 251 24.30 -6.87 -2.03
N ALA A 252 24.13 -7.76 -1.05
CA ALA A 252 23.22 -8.90 -1.17
C ALA A 252 21.77 -8.53 -0.84
N ILE A 253 21.55 -7.39 -0.15
CA ILE A 253 20.22 -6.90 0.23
C ILE A 253 19.69 -5.90 -0.81
N ALA A 254 20.55 -5.16 -1.49
CA ALA A 254 20.20 -4.14 -2.48
C ALA A 254 19.88 -4.78 -3.83
#